data_a8302479cb8626509ed19b4bcffdeb01
#
_entry.id   a8302479cb8626509ed19b4bcffdeb01
#
_cell.length_a   1.000
_cell.length_b   1.000
_cell.length_c   1.000
_cell.angle_alpha   90.00
_cell.angle_beta   90.00
_cell.angle_gamma   90.00
#
_symmetry.space_group_name_H-M   'P 1'
#
loop_
_entity.id
_entity.type
_entity.pdbx_description
1 polymer ?
#
loop_
_entity_poly.entity_id
_entity_poly.type
_entity_poly.pdbx_seq_one_letter_code
_entity_poly.pdbx_strand_id
1 'polypeptide(L)'
;MLGGLTNSIVGGEPILSLTISLRTVESEIANSLTKVQDDNKDVEIGSYPFFQAGKLGVSIVIRSENQSKIDNCNSQILKFIEEKNIEVVDR
;
A
#
# COMPACT_ATOMS: atom_id res chain seq x y z
N MET A 1 22.27 3.77 6.21
CA MET A 1 22.25 3.29 6.11
C MET A 1 22.00 2.55 5.83
N LEU A 2 21.88 2.61 5.73
CA LEU A 2 21.65 1.86 5.48
C LEU A 2 21.29 1.01 5.58
N GLY A 3 21.17 1.07 5.65
CA GLY A 3 20.81 0.30 5.73
C GLY A 3 20.37 -0.41 5.72
N GLY A 4 20.26 -0.49 5.76
CA GLY A 4 19.84 -1.25 5.82
C GLY A 4 19.49 -1.94 5.69
N LEU A 5 19.51 -2.06 5.73
CA LEU A 5 19.30 -2.79 5.62
C LEU A 5 19.09 -3.74 5.73
N THR A 6 18.98 -3.84 5.84
CA THR A 6 18.84 -4.65 5.93
C THR A 6 18.58 -5.53 6.08
N ASN A 7 18.49 -5.82 6.33
CA ASN A 7 18.27 -6.64 6.42
C ASN A 7 17.92 -7.66 6.75
N SER A 8 17.90 -7.58 6.73
CA SER A 8 17.25 -8.58 7.45
C SER A 8 16.63 -9.64 6.63
N ILE A 9 17.31 -10.02 5.78
CA ILE A 9 16.89 -11.07 4.90
C ILE A 9 17.29 -12.38 5.50
N VAL A 10 16.29 -13.21 5.71
CA VAL A 10 16.55 -14.50 6.26
C VAL A 10 16.13 -15.52 5.25
N GLY A 11 17.05 -16.30 4.81
CA GLY A 11 16.71 -17.35 3.91
C GLY A 11 16.44 -16.90 2.53
N GLY A 12 16.85 -15.74 2.21
CA GLY A 12 16.83 -15.56 0.86
C GLY A 12 16.29 -14.29 0.27
N GLU A 13 15.07 -14.25 -0.11
CA GLU A 13 14.63 -13.16 -0.96
C GLU A 13 14.16 -11.97 -0.18
N PRO A 14 14.56 -10.78 -0.59
CA PRO A 14 14.09 -9.58 0.10
C PRO A 14 12.61 -9.38 -0.16
N ILE A 15 11.95 -8.79 0.80
CA ILE A 15 10.56 -8.43 0.62
C ILE A 15 10.52 -6.97 0.20
N LEU A 16 9.88 -6.73 -0.92
CA LEU A 16 9.72 -5.38 -1.43
C LEU A 16 8.47 -4.76 -0.83
N SER A 17 8.47 -3.47 -0.70
CA SER A 17 7.29 -2.78 -0.17
C SER A 17 7.07 -1.47 -0.89
N LEU A 18 5.81 -1.08 -0.95
CA LEU A 18 5.41 0.17 -1.56
C LEU A 18 4.36 0.80 -0.67
N THR A 19 4.52 2.07 -0.38
CA THR A 19 3.58 2.79 0.48
C THR A 19 2.89 3.88 -0.32
N ILE A 20 1.56 3.93 -0.20
CA ILE A 20 0.76 4.95 -0.85
C ILE A 20 -0.06 5.62 0.25
N SER A 21 0.08 6.94 0.38
CA SER A 21 -0.66 7.68 1.39
C SER A 21 -1.81 8.40 0.71
N LEU A 22 -2.99 8.28 1.30
CA LEU A 22 -4.21 8.84 0.73
C LEU A 22 -4.86 9.76 1.74
N ARG A 23 -5.50 10.79 1.23
CA ARG A 23 -6.24 11.70 2.09
C ARG A 23 -7.70 11.27 2.10
N THR A 24 -7.94 10.23 2.87
CA THR A 24 -9.27 9.67 3.00
C THR A 24 -9.32 8.91 4.31
N VAL A 25 -10.45 8.30 4.60
CA VAL A 25 -10.58 7.48 5.80
C VAL A 25 -10.60 6.02 5.39
N GLU A 26 -10.22 5.17 6.32
CA GLU A 26 -10.10 3.75 6.04
C GLU A 26 -11.41 3.14 5.56
N SER A 27 -12.53 3.59 6.13
CA SER A 27 -13.82 3.02 5.76
C SER A 27 -14.17 3.27 4.29
N GLU A 28 -13.60 4.33 3.71
CA GLU A 28 -13.87 4.62 2.29
C GLU A 28 -13.18 3.66 1.35
N ILE A 29 -12.09 3.06 1.80
CA ILE A 29 -11.28 2.22 0.93
C ILE A 29 -11.32 0.75 1.33
N ALA A 30 -11.94 0.42 2.46
CA ALA A 30 -11.87 -0.94 2.98
C ALA A 30 -12.38 -1.97 1.98
N ASN A 31 -13.52 -1.71 1.36
CA ASN A 31 -14.07 -2.65 0.38
C ASN A 31 -13.18 -2.79 -0.84
N SER A 32 -12.65 -1.67 -1.31
CA SER A 32 -11.77 -1.69 -2.47
C SER A 32 -10.48 -2.45 -2.17
N LEU A 33 -9.92 -2.23 -0.99
CA LEU A 33 -8.72 -2.95 -0.60
C LEU A 33 -8.97 -4.43 -0.47
N THR A 34 -10.13 -4.81 0.04
CA THR A 34 -10.48 -6.22 0.15
C THR A 34 -10.50 -6.88 -1.22
N LYS A 35 -11.05 -6.18 -2.21
CA LYS A 35 -11.07 -6.71 -3.56
C LYS A 35 -9.67 -6.86 -4.13
N VAL A 36 -8.83 -5.87 -3.92
CA VAL A 36 -7.46 -5.95 -4.41
C VAL A 36 -6.74 -7.09 -3.73
N GLN A 37 -6.94 -7.26 -2.43
CA GLN A 37 -6.31 -8.35 -1.70
C GLN A 37 -6.78 -9.71 -2.23
N ASP A 38 -8.07 -9.82 -2.52
CA ASP A 38 -8.61 -11.08 -3.05
C ASP A 38 -8.01 -11.42 -4.40
N ASP A 39 -7.75 -10.41 -5.21
CA ASP A 39 -7.14 -10.61 -6.52
C ASP A 39 -5.66 -10.88 -6.43
N ASN A 40 -5.04 -10.55 -5.31
CA ASN A 40 -3.60 -10.65 -5.15
C ASN A 40 -3.26 -11.31 -3.83
N LYS A 41 -3.65 -12.57 -3.69
CA LYS A 41 -3.51 -13.27 -2.42
C LYS A 41 -2.07 -13.51 -2.01
N ASP A 42 -1.17 -13.45 -2.96
CA ASP A 42 0.25 -13.62 -2.68
C ASP A 42 0.91 -12.34 -2.19
N VAL A 43 0.16 -11.26 -2.17
CA VAL A 43 0.67 -9.95 -1.77
C VAL A 43 0.05 -9.55 -0.45
N GLU A 44 0.85 -8.97 0.41
CA GLU A 44 0.37 -8.52 1.71
C GLU A 44 0.00 -7.04 1.60
N ILE A 45 -1.24 -6.72 1.93
CA ILE A 45 -1.71 -5.33 1.86
C ILE A 45 -2.21 -4.93 3.24
N GLY A 46 -1.69 -3.81 3.76
CA GLY A 46 -2.14 -3.29 5.03
C GLY A 46 -2.54 -1.84 4.89
N SER A 47 -3.43 -1.39 5.75
CA SER A 47 -3.81 0.01 5.78
C SER A 47 -3.60 0.56 7.18
N TYR A 48 -3.06 1.76 7.26
CA TYR A 48 -2.70 2.37 8.53
C TYR A 48 -3.20 3.81 8.54
N PRO A 49 -4.14 4.14 9.42
CA PRO A 49 -4.63 5.51 9.47
C PRO A 49 -3.58 6.44 10.06
N PHE A 50 -3.61 7.68 9.63
CA PHE A 50 -2.72 8.69 10.20
C PHE A 50 -3.45 10.02 10.26
N PHE A 51 -2.89 10.93 11.05
CA PHE A 51 -3.45 12.25 11.20
C PHE A 51 -2.31 13.25 11.03
N GLN A 52 -2.43 14.12 10.05
CA GLN A 52 -1.35 15.03 9.77
C GLN A 52 -1.92 16.37 9.35
N ALA A 53 -1.37 17.44 9.92
CA ALA A 53 -1.78 18.80 9.58
C ALA A 53 -3.28 19.01 9.77
N GLY A 54 -3.83 18.38 10.79
CA GLY A 54 -5.26 18.52 11.09
C GLY A 54 -6.17 17.75 10.18
N LYS A 55 -5.63 16.84 9.39
CA LYS A 55 -6.43 16.08 8.45
C LYS A 55 -6.18 14.59 8.59
N LEU A 56 -7.22 13.83 8.41
CA LEU A 56 -7.11 12.39 8.44
C LEU A 56 -6.61 11.86 7.11
N GLY A 57 -5.93 10.71 7.19
CA GLY A 57 -5.48 10.05 6.00
C GLY A 57 -5.23 8.59 6.30
N VAL A 58 -4.89 7.84 5.28
CA VAL A 58 -4.59 6.43 5.45
C VAL A 58 -3.43 6.06 4.54
N SER A 59 -2.49 5.28 5.05
CA SER A 59 -1.37 4.78 4.26
C SER A 59 -1.62 3.34 3.92
N ILE A 60 -1.45 3.00 2.66
CA ILE A 60 -1.58 1.62 2.19
C ILE A 60 -0.17 1.10 1.94
N VAL A 61 0.14 -0.03 2.55
CA VAL A 61 1.44 -0.65 2.38
C VAL A 61 1.26 -1.97 1.67
N ILE A 62 1.96 -2.14 0.56
CA ILE A 62 1.91 -3.36 -0.23
C ILE A 62 3.25 -4.05 -0.10
N ARG A 63 3.25 -5.32 0.23
CA ARG A 63 4.49 -6.08 0.36
C ARG A 63 4.43 -7.37 -0.44
N SER A 64 5.52 -7.68 -1.10
CA SER A 64 5.61 -8.90 -1.87
C SER A 64 7.08 -9.16 -2.20
N GLU A 65 7.39 -10.39 -2.51
CA GLU A 65 8.71 -10.75 -3.00
C GLU A 65 8.87 -10.44 -4.48
N ASN A 66 7.77 -10.16 -5.15
CA ASN A 66 7.76 -10.00 -6.58
C ASN A 66 7.33 -8.59 -6.96
N GLN A 67 8.21 -7.88 -7.65
CA GLN A 67 7.93 -6.50 -8.05
C GLN A 67 6.72 -6.41 -8.97
N SER A 68 6.56 -7.38 -9.86
CA SER A 68 5.43 -7.38 -10.77
C SER A 68 4.11 -7.43 -10.01
N LYS A 69 4.07 -8.20 -8.94
CA LYS A 69 2.86 -8.29 -8.15
C LYS A 69 2.55 -6.98 -7.43
N ILE A 70 3.60 -6.33 -6.94
CA ILE A 70 3.43 -5.02 -6.32
C ILE A 70 2.91 -4.02 -7.34
N ASP A 71 3.48 -4.03 -8.53
CA ASP A 71 3.04 -3.12 -9.59
C ASP A 71 1.59 -3.35 -9.95
N ASN A 72 1.18 -4.60 -10.01
CA ASN A 72 -0.19 -4.95 -10.32
C ASN A 72 -1.15 -4.42 -9.25
N CYS A 73 -0.81 -4.63 -7.99
CA CYS A 73 -1.61 -4.10 -6.90
C CYS A 73 -1.66 -2.59 -6.93
N ASN A 74 -0.52 -1.98 -7.17
CA ASN A 74 -0.44 -0.52 -7.23
C ASN A 74 -1.38 0.02 -8.30
N SER A 75 -1.38 -0.61 -9.47
CA SER A 75 -2.26 -0.19 -10.56
C SER A 75 -3.72 -0.29 -10.16
N GLN A 76 -4.09 -1.38 -9.50
CA GLN A 76 -5.46 -1.56 -9.07
C GLN A 76 -5.87 -0.52 -8.03
N ILE A 77 -4.97 -0.23 -7.11
CA ILE A 77 -5.23 0.77 -6.08
C ILE A 77 -5.37 2.15 -6.71
N LEU A 78 -4.48 2.50 -7.60
CA LEU A 78 -4.57 3.79 -8.26
C LEU A 78 -5.85 3.94 -9.07
N LYS A 79 -6.32 2.84 -9.63
CA LYS A 79 -7.54 2.87 -10.41
C LYS A 79 -8.73 3.24 -9.53
N PHE A 80 -8.89 2.58 -8.39
CA PHE A 80 -10.04 2.91 -7.56
C PHE A 80 -9.88 4.28 -6.90
N ILE A 81 -8.66 4.72 -6.67
CA ILE A 81 -8.40 6.06 -6.16
C ILE A 81 -8.95 7.10 -7.16
N GLU A 82 -8.68 6.87 -8.42
CA GLU A 82 -9.18 7.76 -9.46
C GLU A 82 -10.70 7.74 -9.52
N GLU A 83 -11.26 6.54 -9.45
CA GLU A 83 -12.70 6.41 -9.53
C GLU A 83 -13.43 7.10 -8.38
N LYS A 84 -12.80 7.07 -7.21
CA LYS A 84 -13.39 7.68 -6.02
C LYS A 84 -12.97 9.13 -5.82
N ASN A 85 -12.12 9.64 -6.68
CA ASN A 85 -11.60 10.99 -6.57
C ASN A 85 -10.88 11.21 -5.25
N ILE A 86 -10.11 10.24 -4.83
CA ILE A 86 -9.35 10.33 -3.61
C ILE A 86 -8.02 11.01 -3.91
N GLU A 87 -7.65 11.93 -3.05
CA GLU A 87 -6.41 12.66 -3.23
C GLU A 87 -5.25 11.85 -2.67
N VAL A 88 -4.17 11.75 -3.44
CA VAL A 88 -2.96 11.09 -2.98
C VAL A 88 -2.11 12.10 -2.24
N VAL A 89 -1.74 11.76 -1.03
CA VAL A 89 -0.87 12.61 -0.23
C VAL A 89 0.55 12.33 -0.65
N ASP A 90 1.29 13.34 -0.95
CA ASP A 90 2.66 13.14 -1.36
C ASP A 90 3.47 12.54 -0.23
N ARG A 91 4.35 11.64 -0.57
CA ARG A 91 5.17 10.95 0.40
C ARG A 91 6.30 11.79 0.88
#